data_c8446ef8047b8e5ebf1afcbbcca42181
#
_entry.id   c8446ef8047b8e5ebf1afcbbcca42181
#
_cell.length_a   1.000
_cell.length_b   1.000
_cell.length_c   1.000
_cell.angle_alpha   90.00
_cell.angle_beta   90.00
_cell.angle_gamma   90.00
#
_symmetry.space_group_name_H-M   'P 1'
#
loop_
_entity.id
_entity.type
_entity.pdbx_description
1 polymer ?
#
loop_
_entity_poly.entity_id
_entity_poly.type
_entity_poly.pdbx_seq_one_letter_code
_entity_poly.pdbx_strand_id
1 'polypeptide(L)'
;MNVLLVVPNQLVKNFPSIDIPLGVLSIAAYLRSQEYPGSVSIYDATLSGKLWEDDQGRKFLGDTPDEIEKQIRESNADLIGISNMFTWQYQQALLVANICKSISSKLITVIGGPHASAFPKETIEETDIDFVVMGEGEHRLLELTHSLDAGVEPRIQGVLQSEKDMELLKPSRRSRISFLPELDNLPLPAYDMVDMERYFYLQRKGYSSRPRSKGNRSVSMLTSRGCPHQCVFCSIQATMGYKWRHNTADYVKRHLTYLIDHYQIDYVHFEDDNFTHDPLRYEEILDVLLELPKSIRWDTPNGIRGDTWTLDLVKKTKRSGCQYLIVAIESGVQRVIDEVVKKRLDLSKVDDLMRFCKSEKLKLFAFYVAGLPGESRDDLQATMTYALERFRRYDVLPTINKVKTLPGTELHEIVSEGKFYGDEMSDEENTLYTPEFDPQLIDHLFAGYFRRLMVIAFLKGLTKPVLMASFLRLLLAYRWYFKSVLARILKATFSSNVFGKIGWLTNR
;
A
#
# COMPACT_ATOMS: atom_id res chain seq x y z
N MET A 1 25.31 -18.13 10.51
CA MET A 1 25.33 -17.67 9.10
C MET A 1 25.16 -16.15 9.01
N ASN A 2 25.63 -15.51 7.94
CA ASN A 2 25.46 -14.07 7.71
C ASN A 2 24.24 -13.84 6.83
N VAL A 3 23.38 -12.89 7.22
CA VAL A 3 22.13 -12.57 6.54
C VAL A 3 22.22 -11.20 5.87
N LEU A 4 21.91 -11.13 4.57
CA LEU A 4 21.69 -9.88 3.84
C LEU A 4 20.20 -9.77 3.50
N LEU A 5 19.56 -8.73 3.98
CA LEU A 5 18.18 -8.39 3.60
C LEU A 5 18.19 -7.41 2.42
N VAL A 6 17.57 -7.79 1.32
CA VAL A 6 17.60 -7.04 0.06
C VAL A 6 16.23 -6.47 -0.27
N VAL A 7 16.19 -5.17 -0.55
CA VAL A 7 15.09 -4.52 -1.25
C VAL A 7 15.50 -4.38 -2.72
N PRO A 8 14.83 -5.07 -3.65
CA PRO A 8 15.17 -5.03 -5.07
C PRO A 8 15.02 -3.63 -5.68
N ASN A 9 15.68 -3.38 -6.82
CA ASN A 9 15.36 -2.24 -7.67
C ASN A 9 13.91 -2.29 -8.17
N GLN A 10 13.41 -1.20 -8.73
CA GLN A 10 11.99 -1.09 -9.06
C GLN A 10 11.79 -0.80 -10.55
N LEU A 11 10.86 -1.52 -11.17
CA LEU A 11 10.27 -1.11 -12.45
C LEU A 11 9.43 0.15 -12.23
N VAL A 12 9.70 1.22 -12.98
CA VAL A 12 8.97 2.50 -12.87
C VAL A 12 7.80 2.50 -13.83
N LYS A 13 6.58 2.27 -13.32
CA LYS A 13 5.35 2.34 -14.13
C LYS A 13 4.87 3.78 -14.36
N ASN A 14 4.73 4.56 -13.30
CA ASN A 14 4.16 5.91 -13.35
C ASN A 14 5.13 6.98 -12.88
N PHE A 15 5.72 6.81 -11.72
CA PHE A 15 6.74 7.72 -11.15
C PHE A 15 7.66 6.92 -10.23
N PRO A 16 8.93 7.31 -10.11
CA PRO A 16 9.86 6.66 -9.19
C PRO A 16 9.43 6.91 -7.74
N SER A 17 9.42 5.86 -6.92
CA SER A 17 9.02 5.94 -5.52
C SER A 17 9.99 5.18 -4.64
N ILE A 18 10.51 5.84 -3.62
CA ILE A 18 11.39 5.27 -2.61
C ILE A 18 10.76 5.49 -1.25
N ASP A 19 10.48 4.41 -0.56
CA ASP A 19 9.91 4.42 0.78
C ASP A 19 10.82 3.61 1.73
N ILE A 20 10.89 4.01 2.99
CA ILE A 20 11.68 3.33 4.01
C ILE A 20 11.12 1.91 4.20
N PRO A 21 11.93 0.84 4.07
CA PRO A 21 11.45 -0.54 4.01
C PRO A 21 11.15 -1.11 5.41
N LEU A 22 10.04 -0.68 6.03
CA LEU A 22 9.68 -0.99 7.42
C LEU A 22 9.74 -2.49 7.75
N GLY A 23 9.25 -3.36 6.86
CA GLY A 23 9.27 -4.81 7.07
C GLY A 23 10.69 -5.36 7.19
N VAL A 24 11.60 -4.90 6.32
CA VAL A 24 13.03 -5.29 6.36
C VAL A 24 13.70 -4.76 7.62
N LEU A 25 13.43 -3.50 8.00
CA LEU A 25 13.96 -2.90 9.23
C LEU A 25 13.43 -3.60 10.49
N SER A 26 12.17 -4.05 10.49
CA SER A 26 11.58 -4.79 11.60
C SER A 26 12.23 -6.17 11.77
N ILE A 27 12.44 -6.89 10.67
CA ILE A 27 13.11 -8.19 10.67
C ILE A 27 14.56 -8.05 11.18
N ALA A 28 15.32 -7.08 10.65
CA ALA A 28 16.70 -6.84 11.10
C ALA A 28 16.79 -6.48 12.57
N ALA A 29 15.89 -5.62 13.05
CA ALA A 29 15.80 -5.25 14.46
C ALA A 29 15.49 -6.45 15.35
N TYR A 30 14.54 -7.31 14.91
CA TYR A 30 14.15 -8.50 15.65
C TYR A 30 15.32 -9.51 15.76
N LEU A 31 15.97 -9.85 14.65
CA LEU A 31 17.16 -10.73 14.65
C LEU A 31 18.22 -10.20 15.63
N ARG A 32 18.55 -8.92 15.55
CA ARG A 32 19.53 -8.27 16.42
C ARG A 32 19.12 -8.31 17.90
N SER A 33 17.83 -8.13 18.21
CA SER A 33 17.32 -8.16 19.59
C SER A 33 17.32 -9.56 20.22
N GLN A 34 17.34 -10.60 19.41
CA GLN A 34 17.41 -12.01 19.85
C GLN A 34 18.86 -12.52 19.94
N GLU A 35 19.83 -11.59 20.01
CA GLU A 35 21.25 -11.92 20.07
C GLU A 35 21.71 -12.92 18.99
N TYR A 36 21.16 -12.72 17.78
CA TYR A 36 21.48 -13.57 16.63
C TYR A 36 23.00 -13.67 16.41
N PRO A 37 23.56 -14.88 16.38
CA PRO A 37 25.03 -15.06 16.41
C PRO A 37 25.75 -14.67 15.12
N GLY A 38 25.02 -14.55 14.01
CA GLY A 38 25.53 -14.10 12.72
C GLY A 38 25.44 -12.60 12.52
N SER A 39 26.00 -12.11 11.42
CA SER A 39 25.80 -10.72 11.01
C SER A 39 24.46 -10.55 10.29
N VAL A 40 23.83 -9.39 10.47
CA VAL A 40 22.67 -8.96 9.71
C VAL A 40 22.99 -7.64 9.04
N SER A 41 22.76 -7.55 7.74
CA SER A 41 22.93 -6.34 6.95
C SER A 41 21.74 -6.09 6.04
N ILE A 42 21.59 -4.85 5.59
CA ILE A 42 20.49 -4.42 4.71
C ILE A 42 21.09 -3.78 3.47
N TYR A 43 20.58 -4.18 2.32
CA TYR A 43 20.88 -3.53 1.04
C TYR A 43 19.57 -3.12 0.36
N ASP A 44 19.36 -1.82 0.19
CA ASP A 44 18.25 -1.29 -0.59
C ASP A 44 18.76 -0.79 -1.94
N ALA A 45 18.53 -1.58 -2.97
CA ALA A 45 18.97 -1.25 -4.34
C ALA A 45 18.31 0.01 -4.89
N THR A 46 17.19 0.47 -4.34
CA THR A 46 16.52 1.70 -4.78
C THR A 46 17.22 2.96 -4.26
N LEU A 47 18.04 2.84 -3.20
CA LEU A 47 18.59 3.98 -2.47
C LEU A 47 19.66 4.76 -3.24
N SER A 48 20.24 4.18 -4.30
CA SER A 48 21.08 4.94 -5.24
C SER A 48 20.32 6.09 -5.90
N GLY A 49 18.99 5.94 -6.08
CA GLY A 49 18.13 6.91 -6.74
C GLY A 49 18.42 7.08 -8.24
N LYS A 50 19.17 6.15 -8.84
CA LYS A 50 19.45 6.13 -10.28
C LYS A 50 18.19 5.78 -11.06
N LEU A 51 18.04 6.40 -12.23
CA LEU A 51 17.04 6.00 -13.22
C LEU A 51 17.80 5.51 -14.46
N TRP A 52 17.43 4.34 -14.94
CA TRP A 52 18.02 3.73 -16.13
C TRP A 52 16.97 2.98 -16.94
N GLU A 53 17.29 2.65 -18.19
CA GLU A 53 16.41 1.92 -19.10
C GLU A 53 17.12 0.65 -19.56
N ASP A 54 16.36 -0.44 -19.71
CA ASP A 54 16.86 -1.67 -20.33
C ASP A 54 16.72 -1.62 -21.87
N ASP A 55 17.18 -2.66 -22.53
CA ASP A 55 17.16 -2.79 -24.00
C ASP A 55 15.72 -2.82 -24.57
N GLN A 56 14.72 -3.03 -23.74
CA GLN A 56 13.31 -2.99 -24.11
C GLN A 56 12.65 -1.63 -23.85
N GLY A 57 13.43 -0.65 -23.37
CA GLY A 57 12.95 0.70 -23.03
C GLY A 57 12.15 0.75 -21.73
N ARG A 58 12.22 -0.29 -20.89
CA ARG A 58 11.59 -0.28 -19.57
C ARG A 58 12.45 0.54 -18.59
N LYS A 59 11.80 1.39 -17.80
CA LYS A 59 12.50 2.29 -16.86
C LYS A 59 12.58 1.66 -15.48
N PHE A 60 13.75 1.74 -14.89
CA PHE A 60 14.02 1.23 -13.55
C PHE A 60 14.55 2.33 -12.63
N LEU A 61 14.25 2.17 -11.34
CA LEU A 61 14.79 2.98 -10.26
C LEU A 61 15.67 2.10 -9.38
N GLY A 62 16.89 2.56 -9.14
CA GLY A 62 17.85 1.87 -8.28
C GLY A 62 19.04 1.33 -9.05
N ASP A 63 19.77 0.42 -8.41
CA ASP A 63 20.98 -0.16 -8.96
C ASP A 63 20.69 -1.11 -10.13
N THR A 64 21.64 -1.21 -11.05
CA THR A 64 21.61 -2.15 -12.17
C THR A 64 21.86 -3.59 -11.69
N PRO A 65 21.54 -4.62 -12.50
CA PRO A 65 21.83 -6.01 -12.14
C PRO A 65 23.31 -6.25 -11.76
N ASP A 66 24.25 -5.65 -12.49
CA ASP A 66 25.69 -5.79 -12.21
C ASP A 66 26.09 -5.15 -10.87
N GLU A 67 25.48 -4.01 -10.53
CA GLU A 67 25.70 -3.36 -9.23
C GLU A 67 25.10 -4.18 -8.09
N ILE A 68 23.93 -4.78 -8.29
CA ILE A 68 23.30 -5.69 -7.32
C ILE A 68 24.18 -6.93 -7.11
N GLU A 69 24.68 -7.54 -8.19
CA GLU A 69 25.59 -8.68 -8.12
C GLU A 69 26.83 -8.34 -7.30
N LYS A 70 27.45 -7.19 -7.58
CA LYS A 70 28.62 -6.71 -6.84
C LYS A 70 28.33 -6.57 -5.35
N GLN A 71 27.23 -5.96 -4.97
CA GLN A 71 26.84 -5.77 -3.56
C GLN A 71 26.61 -7.10 -2.86
N ILE A 72 25.95 -8.07 -3.51
CA ILE A 72 25.75 -9.41 -2.95
C ILE A 72 27.08 -10.12 -2.74
N ARG A 73 28.01 -10.07 -3.70
CA ARG A 73 29.34 -10.67 -3.57
C ARG A 73 30.15 -10.06 -2.42
N GLU A 74 30.11 -8.72 -2.30
CA GLU A 74 30.85 -7.99 -1.27
C GLU A 74 30.28 -8.20 0.15
N SER A 75 29.00 -8.59 0.27
CA SER A 75 28.35 -8.80 1.57
C SER A 75 28.85 -10.01 2.34
N ASN A 76 29.45 -11.01 1.67
CA ASN A 76 29.83 -12.30 2.24
C ASN A 76 28.67 -12.97 3.01
N ALA A 77 27.44 -12.79 2.55
CA ALA A 77 26.27 -13.39 3.16
C ALA A 77 26.14 -14.87 2.78
N ASP A 78 25.60 -15.66 3.70
CA ASP A 78 25.23 -17.05 3.49
C ASP A 78 23.77 -17.18 3.06
N LEU A 79 22.92 -16.24 3.52
CA LEU A 79 21.49 -16.17 3.25
C LEU A 79 21.09 -14.78 2.78
N ILE A 80 20.34 -14.75 1.68
CA ILE A 80 19.79 -13.52 1.09
C ILE A 80 18.26 -13.52 1.29
N GLY A 81 17.78 -12.60 2.14
CA GLY A 81 16.35 -12.35 2.36
C GLY A 81 15.82 -11.29 1.42
N ILE A 82 14.99 -11.68 0.46
CA ILE A 82 14.49 -10.81 -0.63
C ILE A 82 13.10 -10.29 -0.26
N SER A 83 12.93 -8.96 -0.20
CA SER A 83 11.66 -8.33 0.08
C SER A 83 10.83 -8.15 -1.20
N ASN A 84 9.59 -8.67 -1.23
CA ASN A 84 8.66 -8.44 -2.32
C ASN A 84 7.34 -7.84 -1.84
N MET A 85 7.28 -6.50 -1.84
CA MET A 85 6.14 -5.72 -1.35
C MET A 85 4.95 -5.76 -2.32
N PHE A 86 5.18 -5.71 -3.63
CA PHE A 86 4.15 -5.58 -4.64
C PHE A 86 4.26 -6.65 -5.72
N THR A 87 3.13 -7.22 -6.15
CA THR A 87 3.06 -8.23 -7.21
C THR A 87 3.72 -7.75 -8.51
N TRP A 88 3.53 -6.50 -8.89
CA TRP A 88 4.11 -5.94 -10.12
C TRP A 88 5.64 -5.77 -10.08
N GLN A 89 6.26 -5.92 -8.91
CA GLN A 89 7.73 -5.91 -8.72
C GLN A 89 8.31 -7.32 -8.56
N TYR A 90 7.52 -8.35 -8.71
CA TYR A 90 7.96 -9.74 -8.48
C TYR A 90 9.15 -10.12 -9.37
N GLN A 91 9.16 -9.67 -10.63
CA GLN A 91 10.28 -9.93 -11.54
C GLN A 91 11.63 -9.37 -11.04
N GLN A 92 11.63 -8.26 -10.30
CA GLN A 92 12.84 -7.71 -9.68
C GLN A 92 13.30 -8.54 -8.50
N ALA A 93 12.38 -9.14 -7.75
CA ALA A 93 12.73 -10.08 -6.68
C ALA A 93 13.34 -11.38 -7.26
N LEU A 94 12.77 -11.91 -8.32
CA LEU A 94 13.33 -13.06 -9.06
C LEU A 94 14.70 -12.75 -9.66
N LEU A 95 14.91 -11.54 -10.21
CA LEU A 95 16.21 -11.10 -10.69
C LEU A 95 17.28 -11.20 -9.60
N VAL A 96 16.97 -10.75 -8.38
CA VAL A 96 17.90 -10.87 -7.24
C VAL A 96 18.19 -12.34 -6.91
N ALA A 97 17.17 -13.20 -6.89
CA ALA A 97 17.34 -14.63 -6.64
C ALA A 97 18.23 -15.30 -7.71
N ASN A 98 17.98 -15.00 -8.99
CA ASN A 98 18.78 -15.48 -10.12
C ASN A 98 20.24 -15.03 -10.01
N ILE A 99 20.50 -13.77 -9.69
CA ILE A 99 21.84 -13.24 -9.42
C ILE A 99 22.51 -14.04 -8.29
N CYS A 100 21.81 -14.33 -7.19
CA CYS A 100 22.35 -15.12 -6.08
C CYS A 100 22.80 -16.51 -6.55
N LYS A 101 21.95 -17.20 -7.32
CA LYS A 101 22.27 -18.56 -7.82
C LYS A 101 23.36 -18.54 -8.88
N SER A 102 23.51 -17.48 -9.66
CA SER A 102 24.63 -17.29 -10.59
C SER A 102 25.96 -17.08 -9.86
N ILE A 103 25.95 -16.42 -8.69
CA ILE A 103 27.12 -16.25 -7.84
C ILE A 103 27.53 -17.58 -7.23
N SER A 104 26.59 -18.29 -6.61
CA SER A 104 26.81 -19.58 -5.99
C SER A 104 25.48 -20.33 -5.77
N SER A 105 25.41 -21.59 -6.19
CA SER A 105 24.27 -22.46 -5.89
C SER A 105 24.11 -22.75 -4.37
N LYS A 106 25.12 -22.43 -3.56
CA LYS A 106 25.09 -22.60 -2.10
C LYS A 106 24.48 -21.39 -1.38
N LEU A 107 24.37 -20.22 -2.03
CA LEU A 107 23.68 -19.07 -1.45
C LEU A 107 22.22 -19.42 -1.22
N ILE A 108 21.78 -19.27 0.02
CA ILE A 108 20.38 -19.54 0.38
C ILE A 108 19.54 -18.32 0.04
N THR A 109 18.49 -18.51 -0.75
CA THR A 109 17.55 -17.47 -1.18
C THR A 109 16.22 -17.63 -0.46
N VAL A 110 15.80 -16.60 0.23
CA VAL A 110 14.54 -16.55 0.98
C VAL A 110 13.73 -15.36 0.47
N ILE A 111 12.52 -15.58 -0.01
CA ILE A 111 11.63 -14.51 -0.42
C ILE A 111 10.48 -14.33 0.58
N GLY A 112 10.15 -13.08 0.90
CA GLY A 112 9.04 -12.75 1.78
C GLY A 112 8.32 -11.47 1.36
N GLY A 113 7.21 -11.20 2.04
CA GLY A 113 6.38 -10.02 1.80
C GLY A 113 4.98 -10.35 1.28
N PRO A 114 4.16 -9.32 0.97
CA PRO A 114 2.76 -9.51 0.59
C PRO A 114 2.55 -10.39 -0.64
N HIS A 115 3.38 -10.28 -1.67
CA HIS A 115 3.24 -11.13 -2.85
C HIS A 115 3.50 -12.61 -2.51
N ALA A 116 4.62 -12.92 -1.88
CA ALA A 116 4.97 -14.28 -1.48
C ALA A 116 3.91 -14.90 -0.53
N SER A 117 3.28 -14.08 0.30
CA SER A 117 2.18 -14.51 1.18
C SER A 117 0.88 -14.82 0.41
N ALA A 118 0.64 -14.12 -0.69
CA ALA A 118 -0.55 -14.28 -1.52
C ALA A 118 -0.42 -15.42 -2.55
N PHE A 119 0.80 -15.61 -3.10
CA PHE A 119 1.14 -16.64 -4.10
C PHE A 119 2.26 -17.55 -3.62
N PRO A 120 2.12 -18.22 -2.48
CA PRO A 120 3.21 -18.99 -1.91
C PRO A 120 3.59 -20.22 -2.77
N LYS A 121 2.59 -20.83 -3.44
CA LYS A 121 2.82 -21.99 -4.31
C LYS A 121 3.63 -21.59 -5.53
N GLU A 122 3.14 -20.62 -6.28
CA GLU A 122 3.79 -20.12 -7.49
C GLU A 122 5.20 -19.61 -7.19
N THR A 123 5.39 -19.01 -6.01
CA THR A 123 6.69 -18.49 -5.60
C THR A 123 7.67 -19.61 -5.27
N ILE A 124 7.25 -20.71 -4.62
CA ILE A 124 8.16 -21.82 -4.28
C ILE A 124 8.47 -22.74 -5.46
N GLU A 125 7.69 -22.68 -6.52
CA GLU A 125 7.98 -23.39 -7.77
C GLU A 125 9.14 -22.76 -8.57
N GLU A 126 9.53 -21.53 -8.27
CA GLU A 126 10.68 -20.86 -8.89
C GLU A 126 12.01 -21.52 -8.45
N THR A 127 12.83 -21.93 -9.43
CA THR A 127 14.04 -22.73 -9.19
C THR A 127 15.12 -22.01 -8.38
N ASP A 128 15.11 -20.69 -8.38
CA ASP A 128 16.12 -19.86 -7.72
C ASP A 128 15.71 -19.44 -6.30
N ILE A 129 14.56 -19.92 -5.81
CA ILE A 129 14.04 -19.66 -4.46
C ILE A 129 14.16 -20.94 -3.62
N ASP A 130 14.91 -20.88 -2.52
CA ASP A 130 15.01 -22.02 -1.60
C ASP A 130 13.88 -22.01 -0.56
N PHE A 131 13.46 -20.83 -0.09
CA PHE A 131 12.43 -20.71 0.93
C PHE A 131 11.48 -19.52 0.64
N VAL A 132 10.20 -19.75 0.95
CA VAL A 132 9.17 -18.70 0.97
C VAL A 132 8.72 -18.45 2.40
N VAL A 133 8.78 -17.20 2.86
CA VAL A 133 8.30 -16.78 4.17
C VAL A 133 6.99 -16.01 4.02
N MET A 134 5.90 -16.60 4.50
CA MET A 134 4.56 -16.01 4.46
C MET A 134 4.29 -15.12 5.68
N GLY A 135 3.56 -14.02 5.48
CA GLY A 135 3.11 -13.12 6.55
C GLY A 135 4.27 -12.36 7.22
N GLU A 136 4.30 -12.39 8.55
CA GLU A 136 5.32 -11.69 9.34
C GLU A 136 6.64 -12.49 9.36
N GLY A 137 7.71 -11.82 8.96
CA GLY A 137 9.01 -12.46 8.76
C GLY A 137 9.89 -12.51 10.01
N GLU A 138 9.60 -11.73 11.07
CA GLU A 138 10.48 -11.50 12.20
C GLU A 138 10.91 -12.83 12.87
N HIS A 139 9.96 -13.55 13.45
CA HIS A 139 10.26 -14.83 14.14
C HIS A 139 10.57 -15.97 13.17
N ARG A 140 9.92 -16.01 12.00
CA ARG A 140 10.10 -17.08 11.02
C ARG A 140 11.51 -17.11 10.42
N LEU A 141 12.04 -15.92 10.10
CA LEU A 141 13.41 -15.85 9.59
C LEU A 141 14.43 -16.25 10.68
N LEU A 142 14.20 -15.87 11.94
CA LEU A 142 15.05 -16.30 13.05
C LEU A 142 15.03 -17.82 13.23
N GLU A 143 13.84 -18.43 13.26
CA GLU A 143 13.69 -19.89 13.39
C GLU A 143 14.31 -20.62 12.18
N LEU A 144 14.14 -20.08 10.97
CA LEU A 144 14.73 -20.62 9.74
C LEU A 144 16.26 -20.61 9.84
N THR A 145 16.86 -19.47 10.20
CA THR A 145 18.33 -19.38 10.32
C THR A 145 18.88 -20.31 11.39
N HIS A 146 18.20 -20.47 12.54
CA HIS A 146 18.61 -21.42 13.58
C HIS A 146 18.52 -22.87 13.09
N SER A 147 17.47 -23.24 12.36
CA SER A 147 17.34 -24.59 11.81
C SER A 147 18.45 -24.91 10.81
N LEU A 148 18.74 -23.93 9.92
CA LEU A 148 19.80 -24.06 8.91
C LEU A 148 21.20 -24.15 9.55
N ASP A 149 21.50 -23.30 10.55
CA ASP A 149 22.78 -23.35 11.30
C ASP A 149 22.97 -24.68 12.06
N ALA A 150 21.87 -25.25 12.56
CA ALA A 150 21.88 -26.56 13.22
C ALA A 150 21.91 -27.74 12.24
N GLY A 151 21.83 -27.51 10.94
CA GLY A 151 21.72 -28.58 9.92
C GLY A 151 20.43 -29.41 10.04
N VAL A 152 19.36 -28.82 10.58
CA VAL A 152 18.06 -29.46 10.78
C VAL A 152 17.09 -28.96 9.69
N GLU A 153 16.31 -29.88 9.13
CA GLU A 153 15.24 -29.51 8.15
C GLU A 153 14.23 -28.57 8.79
N PRO A 154 14.02 -27.36 8.22
CA PRO A 154 13.08 -26.40 8.78
C PRO A 154 11.64 -26.91 8.69
N ARG A 155 10.92 -26.95 9.82
CA ARG A 155 9.46 -27.27 9.87
C ARG A 155 8.71 -26.15 10.57
N ILE A 156 8.68 -25.00 9.92
CA ILE A 156 8.18 -23.76 10.49
C ILE A 156 6.87 -23.39 9.80
N GLN A 157 5.81 -23.14 10.57
CA GLN A 157 4.52 -22.75 9.99
C GLN A 157 4.65 -21.42 9.22
N GLY A 158 4.31 -21.45 7.93
CA GLY A 158 4.42 -20.28 7.05
C GLY A 158 5.81 -20.07 6.44
N VAL A 159 6.71 -21.03 6.59
CA VAL A 159 7.93 -21.16 5.80
C VAL A 159 7.80 -22.37 4.89
N LEU A 160 7.98 -22.20 3.60
CA LEU A 160 7.84 -23.26 2.60
C LEU A 160 9.20 -23.48 1.93
N GLN A 161 9.57 -24.74 1.73
CA GLN A 161 10.72 -25.19 0.95
C GLN A 161 10.26 -25.95 -0.30
N SER A 162 9.02 -26.45 -0.29
CA SER A 162 8.40 -27.18 -1.39
C SER A 162 6.87 -27.06 -1.33
N GLU A 163 6.18 -27.46 -2.41
CA GLU A 163 4.70 -27.54 -2.40
C GLU A 163 4.15 -28.41 -1.27
N LYS A 164 4.87 -29.44 -0.84
CA LYS A 164 4.42 -30.33 0.24
C LYS A 164 4.23 -29.59 1.56
N ASP A 165 4.96 -28.52 1.77
CA ASP A 165 4.86 -27.72 2.99
C ASP A 165 3.54 -26.93 3.05
N MET A 166 2.82 -26.83 1.93
CA MET A 166 1.47 -26.26 1.93
C MET A 166 0.51 -27.07 2.82
N GLU A 167 0.76 -28.35 3.07
CA GLU A 167 0.01 -29.18 3.99
C GLU A 167 0.16 -28.74 5.46
N LEU A 168 1.28 -28.07 5.80
CA LEU A 168 1.51 -27.51 7.13
C LEU A 168 0.66 -26.24 7.40
N LEU A 169 0.08 -25.68 6.37
CA LEU A 169 -0.79 -24.51 6.50
C LEU A 169 -2.16 -24.93 7.04
N LYS A 170 -2.73 -24.12 7.92
CA LYS A 170 -4.09 -24.37 8.42
C LYS A 170 -5.09 -24.33 7.26
N PRO A 171 -6.04 -25.26 7.18
CA PRO A 171 -7.12 -25.21 6.19
C PRO A 171 -8.13 -24.14 6.57
N SER A 172 -7.75 -22.87 6.43
CA SER A 172 -8.60 -21.74 6.78
C SER A 172 -8.53 -20.68 5.69
N ARG A 173 -9.71 -20.25 5.20
CA ARG A 173 -9.82 -19.12 4.29
C ARG A 173 -9.29 -17.80 4.90
N ARG A 174 -9.28 -17.70 6.25
CA ARG A 174 -9.04 -16.44 6.96
C ARG A 174 -7.62 -16.26 7.46
N SER A 175 -6.92 -17.34 7.76
CA SER A 175 -5.53 -17.28 8.20
C SER A 175 -4.90 -18.65 8.08
N ARG A 176 -4.06 -18.83 7.08
CA ARG A 176 -3.31 -20.07 6.84
C ARG A 176 -2.16 -20.23 7.83
N ILE A 177 -1.73 -19.15 8.47
CA ILE A 177 -0.57 -19.07 9.35
C ILE A 177 -0.92 -18.36 10.67
N SER A 178 -0.08 -18.53 11.68
CA SER A 178 -0.13 -17.74 12.91
C SER A 178 0.59 -16.41 12.74
N PHE A 179 0.26 -15.44 13.58
CA PHE A 179 0.86 -14.11 13.62
C PHE A 179 1.31 -13.80 15.05
N LEU A 180 2.28 -12.91 15.20
CA LEU A 180 2.76 -12.44 16.51
C LEU A 180 1.59 -11.85 17.30
N PRO A 181 1.31 -12.35 18.52
CA PRO A 181 0.15 -11.88 19.28
C PRO A 181 0.32 -10.47 19.86
N GLU A 182 1.54 -10.14 20.29
CA GLU A 182 1.89 -8.92 21.03
C GLU A 182 2.94 -8.13 20.24
N LEU A 183 2.53 -6.97 19.70
CA LEU A 183 3.43 -6.15 18.87
C LEU A 183 4.42 -5.33 19.69
N ASP A 184 4.16 -5.07 20.97
CA ASP A 184 5.09 -4.34 21.86
C ASP A 184 6.35 -5.12 22.20
N ASN A 185 6.34 -6.45 21.96
CA ASN A 185 7.53 -7.30 22.08
C ASN A 185 8.50 -7.13 20.89
N LEU A 186 8.07 -6.48 19.82
CA LEU A 186 8.96 -6.14 18.73
C LEU A 186 9.82 -4.93 19.12
N PRO A 187 11.15 -4.98 18.83
CA PRO A 187 11.99 -3.81 18.95
C PRO A 187 11.56 -2.71 17.98
N LEU A 188 12.03 -1.48 18.18
CA LEU A 188 11.89 -0.43 17.18
C LEU A 188 12.61 -0.86 15.90
N PRO A 189 12.07 -0.54 14.71
CA PRO A 189 12.73 -0.87 13.44
C PRO A 189 14.17 -0.34 13.39
N ALA A 190 15.06 -1.08 12.76
CA ALA A 190 16.50 -0.81 12.74
C ALA A 190 16.86 0.34 11.76
N TYR A 191 16.37 1.54 12.02
CA TYR A 191 16.63 2.72 11.20
C TYR A 191 18.13 3.07 11.11
N ASP A 192 18.91 2.70 12.11
CA ASP A 192 20.35 2.88 12.17
C ASP A 192 21.13 1.99 11.18
N MET A 193 20.48 0.96 10.61
CA MET A 193 21.09 0.08 9.63
C MET A 193 20.96 0.56 8.18
N VAL A 194 20.34 1.70 7.95
CA VAL A 194 20.15 2.28 6.61
C VAL A 194 20.50 3.78 6.61
N ASP A 195 20.81 4.31 5.44
CA ASP A 195 21.09 5.75 5.30
C ASP A 195 19.78 6.56 5.26
N MET A 196 19.24 6.90 6.44
CA MET A 196 18.02 7.69 6.59
C MET A 196 18.13 9.09 5.94
N GLU A 197 19.31 9.71 5.93
CA GLU A 197 19.52 11.01 5.27
C GLU A 197 19.36 10.90 3.76
N ARG A 198 19.77 9.79 3.18
CA ARG A 198 19.59 9.51 1.76
C ARG A 198 18.11 9.36 1.40
N TYR A 199 17.30 8.66 2.22
CA TYR A 199 15.86 8.62 2.02
C TYR A 199 15.24 10.02 2.05
N PHE A 200 15.53 10.82 3.05
CA PHE A 200 15.02 12.20 3.12
C PHE A 200 15.48 13.08 1.95
N TYR A 201 16.71 12.90 1.49
CA TYR A 201 17.19 13.58 0.30
C TYR A 201 16.37 13.22 -0.94
N LEU A 202 16.12 11.93 -1.17
CA LEU A 202 15.36 11.44 -2.32
C LEU A 202 13.88 11.84 -2.25
N GLN A 203 13.29 11.83 -1.06
CA GLN A 203 11.94 12.36 -0.85
C GLN A 203 11.84 13.84 -1.25
N ARG A 204 12.83 14.68 -0.86
CA ARG A 204 12.88 16.09 -1.27
C ARG A 204 13.02 16.24 -2.80
N LYS A 205 13.69 15.31 -3.47
CA LYS A 205 13.77 15.26 -4.93
C LYS A 205 12.47 14.82 -5.61
N GLY A 206 11.49 14.38 -4.84
CA GLY A 206 10.18 13.94 -5.33
C GLY A 206 10.08 12.44 -5.54
N TYR A 207 11.05 11.65 -5.09
CA TYR A 207 11.00 10.19 -5.10
C TYR A 207 10.30 9.71 -3.83
N SER A 208 9.00 9.83 -3.80
CA SER A 208 8.17 9.34 -2.71
C SER A 208 6.78 8.98 -3.23
N SER A 209 6.24 7.86 -2.78
CA SER A 209 4.86 7.47 -3.03
C SER A 209 3.86 8.44 -2.38
N ARG A 210 4.33 9.22 -1.40
CA ARG A 210 3.52 10.13 -0.60
C ARG A 210 3.69 11.58 -1.05
N PRO A 211 2.69 12.18 -1.75
CA PRO A 211 2.82 13.53 -2.34
C PRO A 211 3.18 14.64 -1.35
N ARG A 212 2.92 14.42 -0.06
CA ARG A 212 3.17 15.39 1.01
C ARG A 212 4.53 15.24 1.68
N SER A 213 5.26 14.19 1.38
CA SER A 213 6.63 14.01 1.88
C SER A 213 7.59 15.04 1.33
N LYS A 214 7.29 15.62 0.16
CA LYS A 214 8.16 16.62 -0.47
C LYS A 214 8.37 17.84 0.44
N GLY A 215 9.63 18.05 0.82
CA GLY A 215 10.04 19.15 1.72
C GLY A 215 9.94 18.84 3.20
N ASN A 216 9.53 17.61 3.56
CA ASN A 216 9.48 17.16 4.95
C ASN A 216 10.50 16.02 5.17
N ARG A 217 10.86 15.82 6.44
CA ARG A 217 11.55 14.60 6.89
C ARG A 217 10.47 13.63 7.33
N SER A 218 9.92 12.88 6.38
CA SER A 218 8.77 12.03 6.61
C SER A 218 9.14 10.57 6.74
N VAL A 219 8.43 9.87 7.62
CA VAL A 219 8.54 8.42 7.80
C VAL A 219 7.16 7.80 7.73
N SER A 220 7.11 6.55 7.25
CA SER A 220 5.95 5.69 7.45
C SER A 220 6.07 4.97 8.78
N MET A 221 4.95 4.72 9.44
CA MET A 221 4.86 3.99 10.70
C MET A 221 3.66 3.06 10.68
N LEU A 222 3.86 1.82 11.14
CA LEU A 222 2.80 0.88 11.45
C LEU A 222 2.66 0.80 12.96
N THR A 223 1.46 1.07 13.48
CA THR A 223 1.15 0.98 14.91
C THR A 223 0.16 -0.14 15.22
N SER A 224 -0.40 -0.74 14.19
CA SER A 224 -1.25 -1.92 14.27
C SER A 224 -1.10 -2.79 13.02
N ARG A 225 -1.44 -4.07 13.14
CA ARG A 225 -1.38 -5.07 12.05
C ARG A 225 -2.66 -5.90 12.03
N GLY A 226 -3.14 -6.16 10.81
CA GLY A 226 -4.33 -6.97 10.58
C GLY A 226 -5.64 -6.19 10.70
N CYS A 227 -6.72 -6.78 10.20
CA CYS A 227 -8.04 -6.15 10.20
C CYS A 227 -9.14 -7.20 10.32
N PRO A 228 -10.12 -7.06 11.25
CA PRO A 228 -11.18 -8.04 11.46
C PRO A 228 -12.30 -7.95 10.43
N HIS A 229 -12.31 -6.91 9.59
CA HIS A 229 -13.33 -6.74 8.56
C HIS A 229 -13.08 -7.66 7.37
N GLN A 230 -14.17 -8.06 6.69
CA GLN A 230 -14.14 -9.08 5.64
C GLN A 230 -14.43 -8.48 4.26
N CYS A 231 -13.86 -7.30 3.97
CA CYS A 231 -14.05 -6.68 2.68
C CYS A 231 -13.57 -7.61 1.56
N VAL A 232 -14.46 -7.92 0.62
CA VAL A 232 -14.30 -8.97 -0.41
C VAL A 232 -13.02 -8.82 -1.25
N PHE A 233 -12.56 -7.59 -1.47
CA PHE A 233 -11.39 -7.27 -2.30
C PHE A 233 -10.09 -7.07 -1.51
N CYS A 234 -10.12 -7.15 -0.17
CA CYS A 234 -8.99 -6.76 0.66
C CYS A 234 -8.05 -7.93 0.93
N SER A 235 -6.75 -7.77 0.59
CA SER A 235 -5.72 -8.80 0.77
C SER A 235 -5.05 -8.81 2.14
N ILE A 236 -5.41 -7.89 3.04
CA ILE A 236 -4.73 -7.74 4.33
C ILE A 236 -4.78 -8.99 5.19
N GLN A 237 -5.85 -9.77 5.08
CA GLN A 237 -6.02 -11.00 5.84
C GLN A 237 -4.98 -12.07 5.47
N ALA A 238 -4.55 -12.12 4.20
CA ALA A 238 -3.52 -13.03 3.74
C ALA A 238 -2.12 -12.63 4.24
N THR A 239 -1.88 -11.34 4.47
CA THR A 239 -0.55 -10.79 4.77
C THR A 239 -0.33 -10.47 6.24
N MET A 240 -1.32 -9.86 6.93
CA MET A 240 -1.23 -9.40 8.32
C MET A 240 -2.23 -10.07 9.25
N GLY A 241 -3.09 -10.94 8.70
CA GLY A 241 -4.07 -11.70 9.46
C GLY A 241 -5.37 -10.97 9.76
N TYR A 242 -6.27 -11.77 10.32
CA TYR A 242 -7.65 -11.39 10.60
C TYR A 242 -7.82 -10.71 11.98
N LYS A 243 -6.95 -11.02 12.94
CA LYS A 243 -6.97 -10.42 14.28
C LYS A 243 -6.26 -9.08 14.22
N TRP A 244 -6.97 -8.01 14.58
CA TRP A 244 -6.34 -6.71 14.79
C TRP A 244 -5.46 -6.75 16.03
N ARG A 245 -4.19 -6.42 15.90
CA ARG A 245 -3.17 -6.37 16.94
C ARG A 245 -2.50 -5.01 16.87
N HIS A 246 -2.10 -4.47 18.00
CA HIS A 246 -1.60 -3.10 18.04
C HIS A 246 -0.47 -2.93 19.04
N ASN A 247 0.35 -1.94 18.81
CA ASN A 247 1.24 -1.39 19.81
C ASN A 247 0.45 -0.50 20.80
N THR A 248 0.86 -0.46 22.04
CA THR A 248 0.33 0.49 23.03
C THR A 248 0.70 1.94 22.69
N ALA A 249 0.01 2.89 23.26
CA ALA A 249 0.32 4.32 23.11
C ALA A 249 1.74 4.65 23.63
N ASP A 250 2.21 3.96 24.68
CA ASP A 250 3.58 4.10 25.20
C ASP A 250 4.64 3.62 24.20
N TYR A 251 4.40 2.49 23.51
CA TYR A 251 5.30 2.07 22.44
C TYR A 251 5.36 3.11 21.33
N VAL A 252 4.21 3.62 20.89
CA VAL A 252 4.12 4.65 19.85
C VAL A 252 4.85 5.94 20.30
N LYS A 253 4.70 6.35 21.56
CA LYS A 253 5.41 7.50 22.13
C LYS A 253 6.93 7.30 22.06
N ARG A 254 7.43 6.15 22.52
CA ARG A 254 8.87 5.81 22.46
C ARG A 254 9.38 5.84 21.02
N HIS A 255 8.63 5.26 20.09
CA HIS A 255 9.01 5.20 18.68
C HIS A 255 9.08 6.60 18.05
N LEU A 256 8.05 7.44 18.27
CA LEU A 256 8.04 8.80 17.75
C LEU A 256 9.16 9.66 18.37
N THR A 257 9.38 9.53 19.68
CA THR A 257 10.48 10.24 20.37
C THR A 257 11.83 9.85 19.80
N TYR A 258 12.08 8.54 19.61
CA TYR A 258 13.31 8.05 18.97
C TYR A 258 13.52 8.66 17.57
N LEU A 259 12.47 8.68 16.74
CA LEU A 259 12.57 9.24 15.39
C LEU A 259 12.78 10.76 15.38
N ILE A 260 12.19 11.49 16.34
CA ILE A 260 12.41 12.93 16.50
C ILE A 260 13.85 13.20 16.93
N ASP A 261 14.33 12.51 17.95
CA ASP A 261 15.64 12.78 18.57
C ASP A 261 16.79 12.43 17.63
N HIS A 262 16.71 11.28 16.95
CA HIS A 262 17.80 10.80 16.09
C HIS A 262 17.72 11.31 14.65
N TYR A 263 16.50 11.49 14.12
CA TYR A 263 16.31 11.82 12.70
C TYR A 263 15.56 13.11 12.46
N GLN A 264 15.15 13.83 13.52
CA GLN A 264 14.50 15.13 13.46
C GLN A 264 13.29 15.16 12.52
N ILE A 265 12.53 14.04 12.46
CA ILE A 265 11.34 13.95 11.64
C ILE A 265 10.34 15.06 11.94
N ASP A 266 9.54 15.43 10.96
CA ASP A 266 8.48 16.45 11.10
C ASP A 266 7.14 16.01 10.49
N TYR A 267 7.11 14.80 9.91
CA TYR A 267 5.91 14.22 9.31
C TYR A 267 5.87 12.70 9.47
N VAL A 268 4.70 12.17 9.81
CA VAL A 268 4.45 10.72 9.91
C VAL A 268 3.25 10.31 9.05
N HIS A 269 3.43 9.25 8.28
CA HIS A 269 2.35 8.54 7.59
C HIS A 269 2.01 7.29 8.40
N PHE A 270 0.83 7.28 9.07
CA PHE A 270 0.34 6.06 9.73
C PHE A 270 -0.23 5.13 8.68
N GLU A 271 0.52 4.06 8.38
CA GLU A 271 0.21 3.09 7.31
C GLU A 271 -0.62 1.89 7.80
N ASP A 272 -1.22 2.02 8.96
CA ASP A 272 -2.07 0.99 9.55
C ASP A 272 -3.23 0.62 8.62
N ASP A 273 -3.61 -0.66 8.61
CA ASP A 273 -4.76 -1.15 7.85
C ASP A 273 -6.09 -0.65 8.41
N ASN A 274 -6.11 -0.40 9.72
CA ASN A 274 -7.27 0.15 10.42
C ASN A 274 -6.82 0.90 11.69
N PHE A 275 -6.26 2.09 11.48
CA PHE A 275 -5.67 2.93 12.54
C PHE A 275 -6.69 3.31 13.62
N THR A 276 -7.96 3.49 13.25
CA THR A 276 -9.05 3.95 14.12
C THR A 276 -9.98 2.84 14.54
N HIS A 277 -9.52 1.58 14.51
CA HIS A 277 -10.33 0.41 14.86
C HIS A 277 -10.85 0.48 16.30
N ASP A 278 -9.98 0.82 17.23
CA ASP A 278 -10.30 1.08 18.63
C ASP A 278 -10.26 2.58 18.89
N PRO A 279 -11.41 3.23 19.13
CA PRO A 279 -11.47 4.66 19.36
C PRO A 279 -10.74 5.12 20.62
N LEU A 280 -10.69 4.30 21.68
CA LEU A 280 -10.00 4.64 22.93
C LEU A 280 -8.49 4.69 22.72
N ARG A 281 -7.94 3.63 22.13
CA ARG A 281 -6.53 3.61 21.76
C ARG A 281 -6.18 4.74 20.78
N TYR A 282 -7.04 5.00 19.81
CA TYR A 282 -6.81 6.12 18.88
C TYR A 282 -6.73 7.45 19.65
N GLU A 283 -7.60 7.66 20.61
CA GLU A 283 -7.60 8.85 21.45
C GLU A 283 -6.31 8.97 22.29
N GLU A 284 -5.81 7.86 22.86
CA GLU A 284 -4.52 7.80 23.56
C GLU A 284 -3.34 8.19 22.63
N ILE A 285 -3.34 7.73 21.36
CA ILE A 285 -2.32 8.13 20.40
C ILE A 285 -2.40 9.64 20.08
N LEU A 286 -3.61 10.19 20.00
CA LEU A 286 -3.76 11.64 19.82
C LEU A 286 -3.20 12.42 21.02
N ASP A 287 -3.34 11.91 22.25
CA ASP A 287 -2.71 12.50 23.43
C ASP A 287 -1.19 12.45 23.34
N VAL A 288 -0.63 11.30 22.96
CA VAL A 288 0.81 11.17 22.69
C VAL A 288 1.29 12.24 21.71
N LEU A 289 0.60 12.40 20.56
CA LEU A 289 0.98 13.37 19.53
C LEU A 289 0.90 14.82 20.03
N LEU A 290 -0.03 15.13 20.94
CA LEU A 290 -0.18 16.45 21.55
C LEU A 290 0.91 16.74 22.61
N GLU A 291 1.43 15.70 23.26
CA GLU A 291 2.44 15.79 24.32
C GLU A 291 3.88 15.72 23.80
N LEU A 292 4.11 15.41 22.53
CA LEU A 292 5.45 15.34 21.97
C LEU A 292 6.20 16.67 22.13
N PRO A 293 7.52 16.63 22.40
CA PRO A 293 8.35 17.83 22.57
C PRO A 293 8.42 18.69 21.31
N LYS A 294 8.17 18.07 20.15
CA LYS A 294 8.11 18.72 18.85
C LYS A 294 6.78 18.35 18.18
N SER A 295 6.02 19.35 17.75
CA SER A 295 4.80 19.13 16.98
C SER A 295 5.11 18.45 15.65
N ILE A 296 4.42 17.35 15.37
CA ILE A 296 4.56 16.55 14.14
C ILE A 296 3.27 16.68 13.33
N ARG A 297 3.42 16.78 12.02
CA ARG A 297 2.31 16.63 11.08
C ARG A 297 2.13 15.16 10.72
N TRP A 298 0.91 14.75 10.47
CA TRP A 298 0.63 13.36 10.14
C TRP A 298 -0.62 13.19 9.27
N ASP A 299 -0.75 12.01 8.69
CA ASP A 299 -1.93 11.55 7.93
C ASP A 299 -2.11 10.03 8.01
N THR A 300 -3.22 9.55 7.41
CA THR A 300 -3.59 8.12 7.32
C THR A 300 -3.83 7.77 5.85
N PRO A 301 -2.79 7.49 5.07
CA PRO A 301 -2.91 7.33 3.62
C PRO A 301 -3.71 6.08 3.20
N ASN A 302 -3.75 5.04 4.02
CA ASN A 302 -4.48 3.80 3.73
C ASN A 302 -5.98 3.89 4.02
N GLY A 303 -6.40 5.00 4.63
CA GLY A 303 -7.79 5.24 4.95
C GLY A 303 -8.19 4.80 6.37
N ILE A 304 -9.31 5.36 6.80
CA ILE A 304 -9.92 5.08 8.09
C ILE A 304 -11.35 4.58 7.91
N ARG A 305 -11.86 3.95 8.96
CA ARG A 305 -13.29 3.67 9.08
C ARG A 305 -14.03 4.92 9.57
N GLY A 306 -15.19 5.24 8.97
CA GLY A 306 -15.87 6.52 9.18
C GLY A 306 -17.04 6.52 10.16
N ASP A 307 -17.41 5.37 10.75
CA ASP A 307 -18.67 5.22 11.50
C ASP A 307 -18.52 5.25 13.04
N THR A 308 -17.32 5.61 13.55
CA THR A 308 -17.04 5.67 15.00
C THR A 308 -16.65 7.06 15.50
N TRP A 309 -16.90 8.10 14.72
CA TRP A 309 -16.38 9.44 14.96
C TRP A 309 -17.35 10.36 15.68
N THR A 310 -16.82 11.15 16.62
CA THR A 310 -17.51 12.25 17.28
C THR A 310 -16.91 13.60 16.88
N LEU A 311 -17.65 14.69 17.11
CA LEU A 311 -17.12 16.04 16.85
C LEU A 311 -15.84 16.33 17.66
N ASP A 312 -15.81 15.90 18.92
CA ASP A 312 -14.67 16.15 19.82
C ASP A 312 -13.46 15.35 19.38
N LEU A 313 -13.64 14.11 18.90
CA LEU A 313 -12.56 13.32 18.30
C LEU A 313 -11.98 13.99 17.06
N VAL A 314 -12.83 14.57 16.18
CA VAL A 314 -12.36 15.33 15.00
C VAL A 314 -11.58 16.58 15.42
N LYS A 315 -12.02 17.31 16.45
CA LYS A 315 -11.27 18.46 16.99
C LYS A 315 -9.91 18.04 17.52
N LYS A 316 -9.85 16.98 18.32
CA LYS A 316 -8.61 16.44 18.90
C LYS A 316 -7.65 15.99 17.80
N THR A 317 -8.16 15.25 16.81
CA THR A 317 -7.42 14.81 15.61
C THR A 317 -6.78 16.01 14.88
N LYS A 318 -7.53 17.07 14.64
CA LYS A 318 -6.99 18.27 13.99
C LYS A 318 -5.92 18.95 14.83
N ARG A 319 -6.15 19.09 16.13
CA ARG A 319 -5.19 19.71 17.07
C ARG A 319 -3.88 18.93 17.17
N SER A 320 -3.91 17.60 17.05
CA SER A 320 -2.72 16.74 17.11
C SER A 320 -1.81 16.82 15.87
N GLY A 321 -2.15 17.66 14.88
CA GLY A 321 -1.32 17.88 13.68
C GLY A 321 -1.78 17.14 12.43
N CYS A 322 -2.95 16.47 12.46
CA CYS A 322 -3.51 15.79 11.29
C CYS A 322 -3.71 16.74 10.11
N GLN A 323 -3.15 16.40 8.97
CA GLN A 323 -3.21 17.23 7.77
C GLN A 323 -4.45 16.93 6.91
N TYR A 324 -4.87 15.68 6.89
CA TYR A 324 -6.08 15.20 6.25
C TYR A 324 -6.40 13.78 6.70
N LEU A 325 -7.64 13.41 6.55
CA LEU A 325 -8.10 12.03 6.68
C LEU A 325 -8.56 11.50 5.32
N ILE A 326 -8.49 10.19 5.16
CA ILE A 326 -9.09 9.48 4.04
C ILE A 326 -10.12 8.52 4.63
N VAL A 327 -11.40 8.64 4.27
CA VAL A 327 -12.41 7.67 4.66
C VAL A 327 -12.66 6.69 3.53
N ALA A 328 -12.50 5.41 3.80
CA ALA A 328 -12.76 4.33 2.86
C ALA A 328 -14.24 3.94 2.94
N ILE A 329 -15.08 4.45 2.04
CA ILE A 329 -16.53 4.24 2.03
C ILE A 329 -16.92 3.06 1.16
N GLU A 330 -16.24 2.91 0.04
CA GLU A 330 -16.36 1.94 -1.04
C GLU A 330 -17.60 2.16 -1.91
N SER A 331 -18.80 2.35 -1.35
CA SER A 331 -20.01 2.63 -2.11
C SER A 331 -20.90 3.67 -1.41
N GLY A 332 -21.66 4.43 -2.19
CA GLY A 332 -22.72 5.30 -1.69
C GLY A 332 -24.06 4.61 -1.48
N VAL A 333 -24.11 3.29 -1.61
CA VAL A 333 -25.31 2.45 -1.47
C VAL A 333 -25.13 1.47 -0.34
N GLN A 334 -25.96 1.54 0.71
CA GLN A 334 -25.82 0.72 1.91
C GLN A 334 -25.85 -0.78 1.59
N ARG A 335 -26.76 -1.23 0.71
CA ARG A 335 -26.80 -2.63 0.27
C ARG A 335 -25.47 -3.11 -0.30
N VAL A 336 -24.82 -2.31 -1.14
CA VAL A 336 -23.52 -2.67 -1.75
C VAL A 336 -22.45 -2.78 -0.68
N ILE A 337 -22.44 -1.87 0.31
CA ILE A 337 -21.49 -1.91 1.44
C ILE A 337 -21.66 -3.19 2.26
N ASP A 338 -22.91 -3.59 2.53
CA ASP A 338 -23.21 -4.68 3.44
C ASP A 338 -23.11 -6.05 2.77
N GLU A 339 -23.65 -6.18 1.55
CA GLU A 339 -23.84 -7.48 0.88
C GLU A 339 -22.72 -7.77 -0.14
N VAL A 340 -22.28 -6.75 -0.88
CA VAL A 340 -21.27 -6.90 -1.95
C VAL A 340 -19.86 -6.73 -1.40
N VAL A 341 -19.60 -5.59 -0.75
CA VAL A 341 -18.29 -5.26 -0.16
C VAL A 341 -18.03 -6.02 1.13
N LYS A 342 -19.09 -6.33 1.90
CA LYS A 342 -19.07 -6.96 3.23
C LYS A 342 -18.36 -6.12 4.30
N LYS A 343 -18.34 -4.79 4.13
CA LYS A 343 -17.67 -3.87 5.06
C LYS A 343 -18.52 -3.53 6.28
N ARG A 344 -19.85 -3.56 6.15
CA ARG A 344 -20.81 -3.24 7.23
C ARG A 344 -20.53 -1.87 7.84
N LEU A 345 -20.41 -0.85 6.99
CA LEU A 345 -20.16 0.55 7.35
C LEU A 345 -21.48 1.32 7.31
N ASP A 346 -21.82 2.04 8.38
CA ASP A 346 -23.03 2.85 8.43
C ASP A 346 -22.82 4.20 7.72
N LEU A 347 -23.47 4.39 6.57
CA LEU A 347 -23.35 5.62 5.77
C LEU A 347 -23.86 6.87 6.50
N SER A 348 -24.85 6.73 7.38
CA SER A 348 -25.38 7.89 8.13
C SER A 348 -24.33 8.45 9.09
N LYS A 349 -23.56 7.59 9.74
CA LYS A 349 -22.46 7.99 10.63
C LYS A 349 -21.27 8.54 9.84
N VAL A 350 -21.03 8.03 8.65
CA VAL A 350 -20.02 8.61 7.74
C VAL A 350 -20.39 10.04 7.33
N ASP A 351 -21.66 10.31 7.09
CA ASP A 351 -22.14 11.67 6.81
C ASP A 351 -21.92 12.61 8.03
N ASP A 352 -22.04 12.10 9.25
CA ASP A 352 -21.71 12.86 10.45
C ASP A 352 -20.21 13.21 10.52
N LEU A 353 -19.32 12.24 10.25
CA LEU A 353 -17.87 12.52 10.12
C LEU A 353 -17.60 13.62 9.10
N MET A 354 -18.21 13.55 7.91
CA MET A 354 -18.03 14.56 6.87
C MET A 354 -18.47 15.95 7.32
N ARG A 355 -19.59 16.02 8.05
CA ARG A 355 -20.12 17.26 8.64
C ARG A 355 -19.17 17.82 9.70
N PHE A 356 -18.64 16.98 10.58
CA PHE A 356 -17.67 17.37 11.61
C PHE A 356 -16.36 17.86 11.01
N CYS A 357 -15.80 17.12 10.04
CA CYS A 357 -14.60 17.55 9.32
C CYS A 357 -14.80 18.91 8.63
N LYS A 358 -15.97 19.14 8.03
CA LYS A 358 -16.31 20.42 7.44
C LYS A 358 -16.33 21.56 8.47
N SER A 359 -17.02 21.37 9.59
CA SER A 359 -17.12 22.40 10.65
C SER A 359 -15.76 22.75 11.22
N GLU A 360 -14.89 21.77 11.41
CA GLU A 360 -13.54 21.92 11.93
C GLU A 360 -12.50 22.30 10.87
N LYS A 361 -12.87 22.39 9.60
CA LYS A 361 -11.94 22.64 8.48
C LYS A 361 -10.81 21.63 8.40
N LEU A 362 -11.06 20.36 8.80
CA LEU A 362 -10.17 19.23 8.58
C LEU A 362 -10.42 18.68 7.18
N LYS A 363 -9.39 18.54 6.38
CA LYS A 363 -9.53 18.00 5.01
C LYS A 363 -9.90 16.53 5.07
N LEU A 364 -10.90 16.15 4.27
CA LEU A 364 -11.35 14.77 4.14
C LEU A 364 -11.39 14.35 2.67
N PHE A 365 -10.80 13.20 2.39
CA PHE A 365 -10.91 12.49 1.12
C PHE A 365 -11.81 11.26 1.33
N ALA A 366 -12.46 10.82 0.28
CA ALA A 366 -13.29 9.62 0.32
C ALA A 366 -12.93 8.67 -0.83
N PHE A 367 -12.68 7.40 -0.48
CA PHE A 367 -12.43 6.34 -1.46
C PHE A 367 -13.69 5.54 -1.72
N TYR A 368 -13.92 5.26 -3.00
CA TYR A 368 -14.99 4.41 -3.51
C TYR A 368 -14.40 3.39 -4.49
N VAL A 369 -15.04 2.24 -4.61
CA VAL A 369 -14.71 1.18 -5.55
C VAL A 369 -15.87 0.99 -6.50
N ALA A 370 -15.60 0.78 -7.77
CA ALA A 370 -16.58 0.62 -8.84
C ALA A 370 -16.36 -0.69 -9.60
N GLY A 371 -17.46 -1.35 -9.98
CA GLY A 371 -17.44 -2.53 -10.85
C GLY A 371 -17.26 -3.85 -10.10
N LEU A 372 -17.69 -3.92 -8.85
CA LEU A 372 -17.69 -5.17 -8.08
C LEU A 372 -18.75 -6.16 -8.62
N PRO A 373 -18.45 -7.48 -8.68
CA PRO A 373 -19.47 -8.49 -8.94
C PRO A 373 -20.63 -8.37 -7.95
N GLY A 374 -21.87 -8.28 -8.46
CA GLY A 374 -23.06 -8.06 -7.64
C GLY A 374 -23.45 -6.57 -7.42
N GLU A 375 -22.62 -5.64 -7.90
CA GLU A 375 -23.00 -4.23 -8.03
C GLU A 375 -23.77 -4.03 -9.34
N SER A 376 -24.89 -3.31 -9.31
CA SER A 376 -25.62 -2.95 -10.52
C SER A 376 -25.17 -1.59 -11.07
N ARG A 377 -25.53 -1.31 -12.32
CA ARG A 377 -25.33 0.00 -12.93
C ARG A 377 -25.96 1.13 -12.14
N ASP A 378 -27.17 0.91 -11.62
CA ASP A 378 -27.87 1.92 -10.83
C ASP A 378 -27.19 2.17 -9.48
N ASP A 379 -26.63 1.14 -8.84
CA ASP A 379 -25.82 1.27 -7.63
C ASP A 379 -24.57 2.14 -7.88
N LEU A 380 -23.87 1.90 -8.99
CA LEU A 380 -22.69 2.71 -9.33
C LEU A 380 -23.06 4.16 -9.62
N GLN A 381 -24.16 4.40 -10.33
CA GLN A 381 -24.65 5.76 -10.58
C GLN A 381 -25.08 6.46 -9.28
N ALA A 382 -25.72 5.74 -8.36
CA ALA A 382 -26.07 6.23 -7.03
C ALA A 382 -24.81 6.56 -6.21
N THR A 383 -23.79 5.70 -6.25
CA THR A 383 -22.48 5.95 -5.62
C THR A 383 -21.81 7.21 -6.18
N MET A 384 -21.79 7.37 -7.50
CA MET A 384 -21.24 8.57 -8.15
C MET A 384 -22.00 9.84 -7.76
N THR A 385 -23.33 9.74 -7.67
CA THR A 385 -24.19 10.86 -7.24
C THR A 385 -23.94 11.22 -5.79
N TYR A 386 -23.91 10.20 -4.90
CA TYR A 386 -23.55 10.35 -3.49
C TYR A 386 -22.21 11.07 -3.32
N ALA A 387 -21.17 10.62 -4.02
CA ALA A 387 -19.83 11.20 -3.96
C ALA A 387 -19.81 12.69 -4.37
N LEU A 388 -20.49 13.04 -5.48
CA LEU A 388 -20.61 14.44 -5.96
C LEU A 388 -21.37 15.33 -4.99
N GLU A 389 -22.45 14.84 -4.38
CA GLU A 389 -23.21 15.59 -3.38
C GLU A 389 -22.39 15.87 -2.12
N ARG A 390 -21.62 14.88 -1.62
CA ARG A 390 -20.75 15.06 -0.45
C ARG A 390 -19.60 16.01 -0.75
N PHE A 391 -19.04 15.95 -1.96
CA PHE A 391 -18.08 16.97 -2.40
C PHE A 391 -18.72 18.36 -2.43
N ARG A 392 -19.93 18.49 -2.99
CA ARG A 392 -20.63 19.78 -3.04
C ARG A 392 -20.95 20.31 -1.64
N ARG A 393 -21.45 19.45 -0.76
CA ARG A 393 -21.99 19.84 0.56
C ARG A 393 -20.89 19.96 1.63
N TYR A 394 -19.94 19.04 1.67
CA TYR A 394 -18.97 18.92 2.76
C TYR A 394 -17.52 19.16 2.35
N ASP A 395 -17.23 19.47 1.11
CA ASP A 395 -15.88 19.64 0.56
C ASP A 395 -15.04 18.35 0.60
N VAL A 396 -15.65 17.16 0.70
CA VAL A 396 -15.00 15.87 0.69
C VAL A 396 -14.58 15.52 -0.73
N LEU A 397 -13.28 15.40 -0.97
CA LEU A 397 -12.73 15.08 -2.29
C LEU A 397 -12.89 13.58 -2.58
N PRO A 398 -13.70 13.20 -3.58
CA PRO A 398 -13.92 11.80 -3.88
C PRO A 398 -12.88 11.24 -4.85
N THR A 399 -12.48 10.00 -4.61
CA THR A 399 -11.71 9.18 -5.56
C THR A 399 -12.45 7.87 -5.76
N ILE A 400 -12.87 7.59 -7.00
CA ILE A 400 -13.52 6.33 -7.37
C ILE A 400 -12.51 5.52 -8.19
N ASN A 401 -12.15 4.36 -7.70
CA ASN A 401 -11.24 3.43 -8.36
C ASN A 401 -12.04 2.27 -8.96
N LYS A 402 -11.64 1.82 -10.15
CA LYS A 402 -12.12 0.55 -10.67
C LYS A 402 -11.60 -0.58 -9.79
N VAL A 403 -12.42 -1.58 -9.54
CA VAL A 403 -12.03 -2.74 -8.76
C VAL A 403 -10.88 -3.47 -9.44
N LYS A 404 -9.97 -3.98 -8.62
CA LYS A 404 -8.87 -4.84 -9.05
C LYS A 404 -8.93 -6.14 -8.27
N THR A 405 -8.69 -7.23 -8.97
CA THR A 405 -8.58 -8.54 -8.34
C THR A 405 -7.20 -8.66 -7.70
N LEU A 406 -7.17 -8.75 -6.37
CA LEU A 406 -5.93 -8.96 -5.63
C LEU A 406 -5.87 -10.43 -5.19
N PRO A 407 -4.69 -11.06 -5.28
CA PRO A 407 -4.50 -12.45 -4.88
C PRO A 407 -4.83 -12.69 -3.40
N GLY A 408 -5.29 -13.91 -3.10
CA GLY A 408 -5.65 -14.32 -1.73
C GLY A 408 -6.89 -13.63 -1.17
N THR A 409 -7.66 -12.91 -2.00
CA THR A 409 -8.93 -12.27 -1.63
C THR A 409 -10.12 -13.14 -2.00
N GLU A 410 -11.25 -12.95 -1.32
CA GLU A 410 -12.52 -13.59 -1.69
C GLU A 410 -12.94 -13.18 -3.12
N LEU A 411 -12.64 -11.95 -3.53
CA LEU A 411 -12.90 -11.47 -4.88
C LEU A 411 -12.12 -12.29 -5.92
N HIS A 412 -10.86 -12.62 -5.62
CA HIS A 412 -10.04 -13.46 -6.50
C HIS A 412 -10.65 -14.86 -6.68
N GLU A 413 -11.17 -15.48 -5.60
CA GLU A 413 -11.88 -16.75 -5.66
C GLU A 413 -13.15 -16.65 -6.53
N ILE A 414 -13.98 -15.62 -6.29
CA ILE A 414 -15.21 -15.36 -7.07
C ILE A 414 -14.89 -15.20 -8.57
N VAL A 415 -13.82 -14.50 -8.89
CA VAL A 415 -13.44 -14.24 -10.28
C VAL A 415 -12.88 -15.49 -10.94
N SER A 416 -12.07 -16.28 -10.23
CA SER A 416 -11.50 -17.54 -10.75
C SER A 416 -12.58 -18.60 -11.01
N GLU A 417 -13.68 -18.60 -10.26
CA GLU A 417 -14.82 -19.51 -10.45
C GLU A 417 -15.83 -19.02 -11.50
N GLY A 418 -15.80 -17.72 -11.81
CA GLY A 418 -16.76 -17.06 -12.69
C GLY A 418 -16.26 -16.84 -14.13
N LYS A 419 -17.17 -16.42 -15.01
CA LYS A 419 -16.81 -15.95 -16.36
C LYS A 419 -16.71 -14.42 -16.35
N PHE A 420 -15.56 -13.91 -15.96
CA PHE A 420 -15.27 -12.48 -15.94
C PHE A 420 -14.24 -12.13 -17.02
N TYR A 421 -14.28 -10.88 -17.52
CA TYR A 421 -13.37 -10.41 -18.55
C TYR A 421 -12.24 -9.57 -17.91
N GLY A 422 -11.00 -9.72 -18.40
CA GLY A 422 -9.88 -8.87 -18.00
C GLY A 422 -9.10 -9.33 -16.79
N ASP A 423 -9.20 -10.61 -16.41
CA ASP A 423 -8.52 -11.18 -15.24
C ASP A 423 -7.18 -11.85 -15.57
N GLU A 424 -6.58 -11.55 -16.70
CA GLU A 424 -5.21 -11.95 -16.93
C GLU A 424 -4.30 -10.99 -16.15
N MET A 425 -3.64 -11.51 -15.11
CA MET A 425 -2.64 -10.78 -14.29
C MET A 425 -1.48 -10.20 -15.11
N SER A 426 -1.44 -10.47 -16.38
CA SER A 426 -0.53 -9.93 -17.39
C SER A 426 -0.91 -8.53 -17.88
N ASP A 427 -2.15 -8.08 -17.68
CA ASP A 427 -2.60 -6.78 -18.16
C ASP A 427 -2.14 -5.69 -17.19
N GLU A 428 -1.50 -4.64 -17.69
CA GLU A 428 -0.94 -3.52 -16.89
C GLU A 428 -1.99 -2.83 -15.99
N GLU A 429 -3.26 -3.00 -16.26
CA GLU A 429 -4.35 -2.35 -15.53
C GLU A 429 -5.02 -3.27 -14.50
N ASN A 430 -4.95 -4.60 -14.56
CA ASN A 430 -5.63 -5.58 -13.67
C ASN A 430 -7.06 -5.15 -13.30
N THR A 431 -7.77 -4.53 -14.24
CA THR A 431 -9.12 -4.03 -14.00
C THR A 431 -10.09 -5.16 -14.27
N LEU A 432 -10.90 -5.51 -13.27
CA LEU A 432 -11.96 -6.48 -13.41
C LEU A 432 -13.12 -5.89 -14.25
N TYR A 433 -13.62 -6.65 -15.20
CA TYR A 433 -14.84 -6.36 -15.93
C TYR A 433 -15.86 -7.47 -15.68
N THR A 434 -17.09 -7.07 -15.40
CA THR A 434 -18.20 -7.98 -15.13
C THR A 434 -19.23 -7.91 -16.25
N PRO A 435 -20.20 -8.85 -16.34
CA PRO A 435 -21.27 -8.74 -17.31
C PRO A 435 -22.08 -7.44 -17.22
N GLU A 436 -22.17 -6.86 -16.02
CA GLU A 436 -22.86 -5.59 -15.76
C GLU A 436 -22.00 -4.37 -16.11
N PHE A 437 -20.67 -4.55 -16.16
CA PHE A 437 -19.70 -3.47 -16.36
C PHE A 437 -18.66 -3.86 -17.41
N ASP A 438 -19.04 -3.83 -18.67
CA ASP A 438 -18.08 -3.92 -19.75
C ASP A 438 -17.17 -2.66 -19.84
N PRO A 439 -16.03 -2.73 -20.54
CA PRO A 439 -15.08 -1.62 -20.62
C PRO A 439 -15.70 -0.31 -21.14
N GLN A 440 -16.62 -0.40 -22.11
CA GLN A 440 -17.21 0.80 -22.73
C GLN A 440 -18.22 1.47 -21.80
N LEU A 441 -19.04 0.69 -21.11
CA LEU A 441 -20.03 1.18 -20.19
C LEU A 441 -19.36 1.87 -18.98
N ILE A 442 -18.37 1.19 -18.37
CA ILE A 442 -17.69 1.75 -17.19
C ILE A 442 -16.95 3.05 -17.54
N ASP A 443 -16.28 3.11 -18.69
CA ASP A 443 -15.62 4.32 -19.17
C ASP A 443 -16.61 5.46 -19.46
N HIS A 444 -17.78 5.14 -20.01
CA HIS A 444 -18.85 6.13 -20.22
C HIS A 444 -19.38 6.73 -18.91
N LEU A 445 -19.61 5.88 -17.89
CA LEU A 445 -20.07 6.31 -16.57
C LEU A 445 -19.02 7.22 -15.90
N PHE A 446 -17.76 6.82 -15.94
CA PHE A 446 -16.66 7.62 -15.41
C PHE A 446 -16.51 8.96 -16.13
N ALA A 447 -16.65 9.00 -17.47
CA ALA A 447 -16.59 10.24 -18.22
C ALA A 447 -17.71 11.22 -17.80
N GLY A 448 -18.94 10.70 -17.60
CA GLY A 448 -20.06 11.46 -17.09
C GLY A 448 -19.84 12.00 -15.67
N TYR A 449 -19.30 11.16 -14.79
CA TYR A 449 -18.94 11.53 -13.43
C TYR A 449 -17.87 12.63 -13.39
N PHE A 450 -16.77 12.47 -14.12
CA PHE A 450 -15.67 13.45 -14.13
C PHE A 450 -16.11 14.80 -14.68
N ARG A 451 -16.94 14.84 -15.72
CA ARG A 451 -17.50 16.12 -16.21
C ARG A 451 -18.26 16.86 -15.11
N ARG A 452 -19.13 16.18 -14.36
CA ARG A 452 -19.87 16.76 -13.23
C ARG A 452 -18.93 17.19 -12.10
N LEU A 453 -17.95 16.38 -11.77
CA LEU A 453 -16.94 16.68 -10.75
C LEU A 453 -16.16 17.96 -11.11
N MET A 454 -15.74 18.10 -12.37
CA MET A 454 -15.04 19.30 -12.88
C MET A 454 -15.89 20.56 -12.78
N VAL A 455 -17.18 20.48 -13.14
CA VAL A 455 -18.10 21.63 -13.02
C VAL A 455 -18.25 22.06 -11.56
N ILE A 456 -18.47 21.09 -10.63
CA ILE A 456 -18.59 21.40 -9.20
C ILE A 456 -17.28 22.00 -8.67
N ALA A 457 -16.13 21.43 -9.04
CA ALA A 457 -14.82 21.91 -8.62
C ALA A 457 -14.53 23.33 -9.13
N PHE A 458 -14.88 23.62 -10.39
CA PHE A 458 -14.76 24.96 -10.97
C PHE A 458 -15.63 25.97 -10.23
N LEU A 459 -16.90 25.67 -10.02
CA LEU A 459 -17.82 26.55 -9.29
C LEU A 459 -17.36 26.80 -7.85
N LYS A 460 -16.84 25.77 -7.17
CA LYS A 460 -16.25 25.91 -5.83
C LYS A 460 -14.92 26.67 -5.85
N GLY A 461 -14.13 26.52 -6.90
CA GLY A 461 -12.86 27.22 -7.08
C GLY A 461 -13.02 28.72 -7.20
N LEU A 462 -14.12 29.17 -7.82
CA LEU A 462 -14.45 30.60 -7.85
C LEU A 462 -14.64 31.21 -6.46
N THR A 463 -15.08 30.39 -5.49
CA THR A 463 -15.32 30.85 -4.10
C THR A 463 -14.26 30.40 -3.11
N LYS A 464 -13.43 29.39 -3.46
CA LYS A 464 -12.44 28.75 -2.57
C LYS A 464 -11.16 28.38 -3.31
N PRO A 465 -10.22 29.31 -3.53
CA PRO A 465 -8.98 29.07 -4.32
C PRO A 465 -8.12 27.91 -3.79
N VAL A 466 -8.12 27.69 -2.48
CA VAL A 466 -7.36 26.58 -1.85
C VAL A 466 -7.89 25.20 -2.26
N LEU A 467 -9.21 25.08 -2.42
CA LEU A 467 -9.83 23.84 -2.92
C LEU A 467 -9.49 23.59 -4.40
N MET A 468 -9.44 24.65 -5.20
CA MET A 468 -9.01 24.57 -6.60
C MET A 468 -7.55 24.13 -6.69
N ALA A 469 -6.65 24.70 -5.88
CA ALA A 469 -5.24 24.31 -5.84
C ALA A 469 -5.06 22.83 -5.41
N SER A 470 -5.86 22.35 -4.44
CA SER A 470 -5.85 20.96 -4.02
C SER A 470 -6.38 20.03 -5.11
N PHE A 471 -7.41 20.45 -5.81
CA PHE A 471 -8.00 19.73 -6.94
C PHE A 471 -7.05 19.69 -8.15
N LEU A 472 -6.41 20.80 -8.50
CA LEU A 472 -5.39 20.84 -9.55
C LEU A 472 -4.18 19.97 -9.23
N ARG A 473 -3.76 19.91 -7.96
CA ARG A 473 -2.70 18.98 -7.50
C ARG A 473 -3.13 17.53 -7.63
N LEU A 474 -4.38 17.20 -7.30
CA LEU A 474 -4.95 15.88 -7.52
C LEU A 474 -4.95 15.52 -9.01
N LEU A 475 -5.40 16.44 -9.88
CA LEU A 475 -5.36 16.26 -11.32
C LEU A 475 -3.94 16.06 -11.85
N LEU A 476 -2.96 16.79 -11.33
CA LEU A 476 -1.56 16.66 -11.71
C LEU A 476 -0.93 15.36 -11.18
N ALA A 477 -1.28 14.94 -9.98
CA ALA A 477 -0.84 13.66 -9.41
C ALA A 477 -1.42 12.47 -10.19
N TYR A 478 -2.67 12.59 -10.65
CA TYR A 478 -3.35 11.58 -11.48
C TYR A 478 -3.33 11.92 -12.97
N ARG A 479 -2.42 12.80 -13.43
CA ARG A 479 -2.33 13.26 -14.84
C ARG A 479 -2.24 12.10 -15.86
N TRP A 480 -1.69 10.96 -15.45
CA TRP A 480 -1.57 9.76 -16.28
C TRP A 480 -2.93 9.08 -16.47
N TYR A 481 -3.66 8.90 -15.40
CA TYR A 481 -5.05 8.41 -15.46
C TYR A 481 -5.92 9.36 -16.28
N PHE A 482 -5.72 10.69 -16.10
CA PHE A 482 -6.41 11.71 -16.89
C PHE A 482 -5.98 11.74 -18.36
N LYS A 483 -4.72 11.46 -18.71
CA LYS A 483 -4.32 11.40 -20.13
C LYS A 483 -5.04 10.26 -20.85
N SER A 484 -5.13 9.08 -20.26
CA SER A 484 -5.86 7.95 -20.85
C SER A 484 -7.36 8.19 -20.87
N VAL A 485 -7.94 8.69 -19.79
CA VAL A 485 -9.37 9.02 -19.70
C VAL A 485 -9.72 10.25 -20.56
N LEU A 486 -8.93 11.30 -20.54
CA LEU A 486 -9.16 12.49 -21.38
C LEU A 486 -8.99 12.17 -22.88
N ALA A 487 -8.03 11.37 -23.25
CA ALA A 487 -7.88 10.90 -24.64
C ALA A 487 -9.07 10.03 -25.09
N ARG A 488 -9.59 9.15 -24.21
CA ARG A 488 -10.79 8.35 -24.46
C ARG A 488 -12.05 9.20 -24.45
N ILE A 489 -12.20 10.19 -23.54
CA ILE A 489 -13.30 11.17 -23.51
C ILE A 489 -13.29 12.03 -24.78
N LEU A 490 -12.14 12.55 -25.18
CA LEU A 490 -12.02 13.31 -26.42
C LEU A 490 -12.35 12.44 -27.63
N LYS A 491 -11.90 11.19 -27.65
CA LYS A 491 -12.24 10.23 -28.72
C LYS A 491 -13.73 9.90 -28.75
N ALA A 492 -14.39 9.70 -27.60
CA ALA A 492 -15.81 9.40 -27.50
C ALA A 492 -16.71 10.64 -27.76
N THR A 493 -16.26 11.84 -27.40
CA THR A 493 -17.03 13.08 -27.60
C THR A 493 -16.90 13.63 -29.03
N PHE A 494 -15.84 13.27 -29.76
CA PHE A 494 -15.51 13.79 -31.09
C PHE A 494 -15.43 12.71 -32.18
N SER A 495 -16.02 11.54 -31.97
CA SER A 495 -16.10 10.49 -32.99
C SER A 495 -17.05 10.79 -34.14
N SER A 496 -17.62 12.01 -34.26
CA SER A 496 -18.35 12.50 -35.43
C SER A 496 -17.69 13.76 -35.99
N ASN A 497 -16.87 13.58 -37.01
CA ASN A 497 -16.59 14.56 -38.10
C ASN A 497 -15.92 15.91 -37.82
N VAL A 498 -15.10 16.09 -36.75
CA VAL A 498 -14.38 17.38 -36.56
C VAL A 498 -12.86 17.29 -36.55
N PHE A 499 -12.25 16.10 -36.53
CA PHE A 499 -10.78 15.93 -36.40
C PHE A 499 -9.96 15.98 -37.72
N GLY A 500 -10.54 16.45 -38.83
CA GLY A 500 -9.75 16.69 -40.05
C GLY A 500 -8.77 17.87 -40.00
N LYS A 501 -8.75 18.68 -38.93
CA LYS A 501 -7.99 19.95 -38.90
C LYS A 501 -7.10 20.26 -37.68
N ILE A 502 -6.92 19.35 -36.74
CA ILE A 502 -6.03 19.61 -35.57
C ILE A 502 -4.97 18.51 -35.45
N GLY A 503 -4.11 18.42 -36.44
CA GLY A 503 -2.91 17.57 -36.46
C GLY A 503 -1.68 18.19 -35.76
N TRP A 504 -1.85 19.10 -34.79
CA TRP A 504 -0.72 19.89 -34.23
C TRP A 504 -0.45 19.70 -32.73
N LEU A 505 -1.11 18.79 -32.05
CA LEU A 505 -0.97 18.66 -30.59
C LEU A 505 -0.51 17.28 -30.07
N THR A 506 -0.05 16.37 -30.93
CA THR A 506 0.38 15.02 -30.51
C THR A 506 1.85 14.70 -30.74
N ASN A 507 2.68 15.66 -31.10
CA ASN A 507 4.14 15.49 -31.19
C ASN A 507 4.83 16.65 -30.46
N ARG A 508 4.97 16.51 -29.14
CA ARG A 508 6.09 17.01 -28.32
C ARG A 508 5.96 16.50 -26.91
#